data_3f6e3f020f821e86d39fca57ba2958d5
#
_entry.id   3f6e3f020f821e86d39fca57ba2958d5
#
_cell.length_a   1.000
_cell.length_b   1.000
_cell.length_c   1.000
_cell.angle_alpha   90.00
_cell.angle_beta   90.00
_cell.angle_gamma   90.00
#
_symmetry.space_group_name_H-M   'P 1'
#
loop_
_entity.id
_entity.type
_entity.pdbx_description
1 polymer ?
#
loop_
_entity_poly.entity_id
_entity_poly.type
_entity_poly.pdbx_seq_one_letter_code
_entity_poly.pdbx_strand_id
1 'polypeptide(L)'
;MKKLALLLSLALSFSAIADDHAPTSSYLVESIPFTLKDGKTMADMMAMKDEFAAVAQASGLQYSAFVMTPHYMSQSSAPIAGSFDAVWLGFSPSATAIGAGYEGYMENGQELEAKFDELRTMNQRSLMRGEMVHEGDPSDGGFGMFRTCTLNDGADMEELRAALKARGAAFEKAGATASTHMWYGGIGIPNEMQGSVIIVRIFPSMEAWGQAFDRYFAGDFAKEERLLNETATCGPVRTYFGTPFYSASAG
;
A
#
# COMPACT_ATOMS: atom_id res chain seq x y z
N MET A 1 -48.71 18.98 53.02
CA MET A 1 -47.29 18.79 53.31
C MET A 1 -46.67 18.01 52.13
N LYS A 2 -46.14 18.71 51.10
CA LYS A 2 -45.55 18.11 49.92
C LYS A 2 -44.04 18.19 50.08
N LYS A 3 -43.37 17.04 50.19
CA LYS A 3 -41.89 16.94 50.20
C LYS A 3 -41.36 17.04 48.75
N LEU A 4 -40.64 18.09 48.51
CA LEU A 4 -39.91 18.32 47.25
C LEU A 4 -38.58 17.60 47.32
N ALA A 5 -38.37 16.56 46.53
CA ALA A 5 -37.10 15.86 46.43
C ALA A 5 -36.26 16.54 45.31
N LEU A 6 -35.16 17.13 45.74
CA LEU A 6 -34.17 17.77 44.84
C LEU A 6 -33.22 16.68 44.32
N LEU A 7 -33.38 16.29 43.06
CA LEU A 7 -32.43 15.42 42.36
C LEU A 7 -31.27 16.25 41.85
N LEU A 8 -30.12 16.11 42.51
CA LEU A 8 -28.84 16.70 42.08
C LEU A 8 -28.22 15.80 40.99
N SER A 9 -28.42 16.15 39.72
CA SER A 9 -27.79 15.48 38.60
C SER A 9 -26.33 15.96 38.47
N LEU A 10 -25.42 15.10 38.94
CA LEU A 10 -23.97 15.27 38.75
C LEU A 10 -23.64 14.95 37.28
N ALA A 11 -23.53 15.98 36.45
CA ALA A 11 -23.01 15.86 35.08
C ALA A 11 -21.50 15.63 35.18
N LEU A 12 -21.07 14.38 35.06
CA LEU A 12 -19.66 14.02 34.81
C LEU A 12 -19.34 14.41 33.37
N SER A 13 -18.74 15.58 33.22
CA SER A 13 -18.08 15.98 31.95
C SER A 13 -16.85 15.12 31.77
N PHE A 14 -16.96 14.04 31.02
CA PHE A 14 -15.79 13.37 30.44
C PHE A 14 -15.20 14.32 29.39
N SER A 15 -14.14 15.02 29.75
CA SER A 15 -13.23 15.62 28.78
C SER A 15 -12.60 14.45 28.03
N ALA A 16 -13.08 14.16 26.84
CA ALA A 16 -12.37 13.33 25.91
C ALA A 16 -11.04 14.06 25.65
N ILE A 17 -9.96 13.56 26.22
CA ILE A 17 -8.61 13.85 25.76
C ILE A 17 -8.63 13.29 24.32
N ALA A 18 -8.68 14.17 23.34
CA ALA A 18 -8.45 13.80 21.96
C ALA A 18 -7.03 13.26 21.91
N ASP A 19 -6.91 11.94 21.87
CA ASP A 19 -5.66 11.26 21.60
C ASP A 19 -5.26 11.72 20.19
N ASP A 20 -4.16 12.45 20.08
CA ASP A 20 -3.60 12.94 18.80
C ASP A 20 -3.06 11.81 17.92
N HIS A 21 -3.30 10.58 18.33
CA HIS A 21 -3.12 9.35 17.57
C HIS A 21 -4.45 8.92 16.93
N ALA A 22 -4.95 9.72 15.97
CA ALA A 22 -5.94 9.16 15.05
C ALA A 22 -5.33 7.87 14.47
N PRO A 23 -6.02 6.70 14.59
CA PRO A 23 -5.45 5.47 14.09
C PRO A 23 -5.18 5.65 12.61
N THR A 24 -3.90 5.58 12.23
CA THR A 24 -3.49 5.49 10.83
C THR A 24 -4.33 4.40 10.20
N SER A 25 -5.05 4.70 9.12
CA SER A 25 -5.92 3.72 8.47
C SER A 25 -5.04 2.55 8.02
N SER A 26 -5.13 1.43 8.75
CA SER A 26 -4.40 0.22 8.42
C SER A 26 -5.23 -0.63 7.48
N TYR A 27 -4.57 -1.25 6.52
CA TYR A 27 -5.17 -2.12 5.51
C TYR A 27 -4.24 -3.31 5.27
N LEU A 28 -4.69 -4.28 4.48
CA LEU A 28 -3.85 -5.38 4.01
C LEU A 28 -3.43 -5.14 2.57
N VAL A 29 -2.22 -5.57 2.26
CA VAL A 29 -1.62 -5.53 0.93
C VAL A 29 -1.26 -6.95 0.52
N GLU A 30 -1.90 -7.43 -0.53
CA GLU A 30 -1.49 -8.64 -1.20
C GLU A 30 -0.54 -8.29 -2.34
N SER A 31 0.58 -9.00 -2.43
CA SER A 31 1.57 -8.82 -3.49
C SER A 31 1.83 -10.15 -4.19
N ILE A 32 1.58 -10.19 -5.50
CA ILE A 32 1.76 -11.36 -6.34
C ILE A 32 2.59 -10.95 -7.57
N PRO A 33 3.93 -11.04 -7.50
CA PRO A 33 4.75 -10.95 -8.69
C PRO A 33 4.47 -12.13 -9.61
N PHE A 34 4.38 -11.85 -10.91
CA PHE A 34 4.09 -12.87 -11.91
C PHE A 34 4.87 -12.66 -13.21
N THR A 35 5.04 -13.75 -13.93
CA THR A 35 5.61 -13.76 -15.27
C THR A 35 4.54 -14.21 -16.26
N LEU A 36 4.40 -13.51 -17.36
CA LEU A 36 3.50 -13.91 -18.45
C LEU A 36 4.03 -15.16 -19.14
N LYS A 37 3.12 -16.05 -19.52
CA LYS A 37 3.46 -17.24 -20.30
C LYS A 37 3.79 -16.88 -21.74
N ASP A 38 4.47 -17.77 -22.44
CA ASP A 38 4.87 -17.60 -23.83
C ASP A 38 3.70 -17.20 -24.72
N GLY A 39 3.88 -16.12 -25.48
CA GLY A 39 2.87 -15.57 -26.38
C GLY A 39 1.74 -14.79 -25.71
N LYS A 40 1.74 -14.66 -24.38
CA LYS A 40 0.78 -13.85 -23.62
C LYS A 40 1.33 -12.43 -23.40
N THR A 41 0.41 -11.49 -23.31
CA THR A 41 0.72 -10.06 -23.19
C THR A 41 0.02 -9.43 -21.99
N MET A 42 0.47 -8.24 -21.59
CA MET A 42 -0.22 -7.46 -20.57
C MET A 42 -1.64 -7.07 -21.01
N ALA A 43 -1.89 -6.93 -22.31
CA ALA A 43 -3.23 -6.68 -22.84
C ALA A 43 -4.17 -7.87 -22.57
N ASP A 44 -3.69 -9.11 -22.69
CA ASP A 44 -4.47 -10.31 -22.35
C ASP A 44 -4.79 -10.33 -20.85
N MET A 45 -3.82 -9.97 -20.01
CA MET A 45 -4.03 -9.85 -18.56
C MET A 45 -5.09 -8.79 -18.24
N MET A 46 -5.03 -7.62 -18.88
CA MET A 46 -5.97 -6.53 -18.63
C MET A 46 -7.37 -6.81 -19.18
N ALA A 47 -7.51 -7.69 -20.18
CA ALA A 47 -8.81 -8.13 -20.71
C ALA A 47 -9.63 -8.96 -19.68
N MET A 48 -8.99 -9.47 -18.63
CA MET A 48 -9.67 -10.24 -17.58
C MET A 48 -10.45 -9.37 -16.56
N LYS A 49 -10.39 -8.02 -16.65
CA LYS A 49 -10.98 -7.11 -15.68
C LYS A 49 -12.45 -7.35 -15.40
N ASP A 50 -13.25 -7.43 -16.43
CA ASP A 50 -14.71 -7.52 -16.28
C ASP A 50 -15.11 -8.87 -15.67
N GLU A 51 -14.45 -9.95 -16.06
CA GLU A 51 -14.70 -11.26 -15.49
C GLU A 51 -14.26 -11.34 -14.02
N PHE A 52 -13.08 -10.77 -13.69
CA PHE A 52 -12.64 -10.65 -12.31
C PHE A 52 -13.62 -9.82 -11.47
N ALA A 53 -14.10 -8.70 -12.00
CA ALA A 53 -15.06 -7.84 -11.31
C ALA A 53 -16.37 -8.60 -11.00
N ALA A 54 -16.88 -9.38 -11.94
CA ALA A 54 -18.08 -10.18 -11.75
C ALA A 54 -17.89 -11.24 -10.65
N VAL A 55 -16.78 -11.97 -10.66
CA VAL A 55 -16.45 -12.97 -9.65
C VAL A 55 -16.21 -12.33 -8.28
N ALA A 56 -15.47 -11.22 -8.22
CA ALA A 56 -15.19 -10.51 -6.99
C ALA A 56 -16.48 -10.00 -6.31
N GLN A 57 -17.42 -9.46 -7.11
CA GLN A 57 -18.73 -9.02 -6.63
C GLN A 57 -19.57 -10.21 -6.13
N ALA A 58 -19.65 -11.29 -6.89
CA ALA A 58 -20.37 -12.51 -6.50
C ALA A 58 -19.81 -13.13 -5.21
N SER A 59 -18.52 -12.98 -4.97
CA SER A 59 -17.81 -13.47 -3.78
C SER A 59 -17.88 -12.51 -2.58
N GLY A 60 -18.45 -11.33 -2.72
CA GLY A 60 -18.44 -10.29 -1.67
C GLY A 60 -17.03 -9.79 -1.32
N LEU A 61 -16.10 -9.87 -2.27
CA LEU A 61 -14.69 -9.52 -2.05
C LEU A 61 -14.52 -8.00 -1.90
N GLN A 62 -14.25 -7.53 -0.69
CA GLN A 62 -13.90 -6.14 -0.40
C GLN A 62 -12.42 -5.90 -0.72
N TYR A 63 -12.16 -5.52 -1.97
CA TYR A 63 -10.83 -5.54 -2.53
C TYR A 63 -10.65 -4.47 -3.62
N SER A 64 -9.46 -3.93 -3.72
CA SER A 64 -9.03 -3.13 -4.87
C SER A 64 -7.75 -3.71 -5.41
N ALA A 65 -7.58 -3.73 -6.72
CA ALA A 65 -6.42 -4.34 -7.35
C ALA A 65 -5.80 -3.44 -8.41
N PHE A 66 -4.48 -3.46 -8.46
CA PHE A 66 -3.65 -2.78 -9.47
C PHE A 66 -2.65 -3.76 -10.06
N VAL A 67 -2.35 -3.58 -11.34
CA VAL A 67 -1.21 -4.21 -11.99
C VAL A 67 -0.07 -3.20 -12.06
N MET A 68 1.04 -3.53 -11.40
CA MET A 68 2.21 -2.68 -11.28
C MET A 68 3.27 -3.12 -12.27
N THR A 69 3.51 -2.32 -13.31
CA THR A 69 4.52 -2.62 -14.33
C THR A 69 5.85 -1.98 -13.97
N PRO A 70 6.97 -2.74 -13.91
CA PRO A 70 8.29 -2.20 -13.61
C PRO A 70 8.71 -1.09 -14.59
N HIS A 71 9.36 -0.03 -14.04
CA HIS A 71 9.87 1.07 -14.85
C HIS A 71 11.37 1.30 -14.61
N TYR A 72 11.78 2.10 -13.62
CA TYR A 72 13.19 2.20 -13.24
C TYR A 72 13.53 1.16 -12.19
N MET A 73 14.10 0.05 -12.61
CA MET A 73 14.45 -1.05 -11.71
C MET A 73 15.60 -1.87 -12.30
N SER A 74 16.51 -2.32 -11.45
CA SER A 74 17.46 -3.37 -11.80
C SER A 74 17.06 -4.70 -11.16
N GLN A 75 17.47 -5.81 -11.75
CA GLN A 75 17.20 -7.13 -11.15
C GLN A 75 17.78 -7.26 -9.74
N SER A 76 18.94 -6.64 -9.48
CA SER A 76 19.57 -6.62 -8.14
C SER A 76 18.79 -5.80 -7.10
N SER A 77 17.90 -4.91 -7.52
CA SER A 77 17.05 -4.13 -6.62
C SER A 77 15.71 -4.81 -6.28
N ALA A 78 15.39 -5.90 -6.96
CA ALA A 78 14.19 -6.68 -6.64
C ALA A 78 14.47 -7.59 -5.44
N PRO A 79 13.70 -7.52 -4.34
CA PRO A 79 13.87 -8.41 -3.20
C PRO A 79 13.36 -9.83 -3.48
N ILE A 80 12.77 -10.05 -4.65
CA ILE A 80 12.22 -11.33 -5.09
C ILE A 80 13.22 -11.96 -6.02
N ALA A 81 13.67 -13.16 -5.68
CA ALA A 81 14.56 -13.94 -6.52
C ALA A 81 13.86 -14.30 -7.83
N GLY A 82 14.38 -13.78 -8.93
CA GLY A 82 13.88 -14.04 -10.27
C GLY A 82 13.36 -12.79 -10.98
N SER A 83 13.18 -12.91 -12.28
CA SER A 83 12.51 -11.91 -13.12
C SER A 83 10.99 -12.06 -12.99
N PHE A 84 10.28 -10.98 -13.07
CA PHE A 84 8.82 -10.94 -13.21
C PHE A 84 8.44 -9.81 -14.18
N ASP A 85 7.32 -9.96 -14.85
CA ASP A 85 6.85 -8.96 -15.81
C ASP A 85 6.02 -7.88 -15.13
N ALA A 86 5.26 -8.25 -14.10
CA ALA A 86 4.48 -7.30 -13.29
C ALA A 86 4.20 -7.85 -11.89
N VAL A 87 3.67 -6.97 -11.04
CA VAL A 87 3.19 -7.32 -9.70
C VAL A 87 1.71 -6.99 -9.62
N TRP A 88 0.90 -7.96 -9.25
CA TRP A 88 -0.45 -7.72 -8.77
C TRP A 88 -0.37 -7.18 -7.35
N LEU A 89 -0.93 -6.00 -7.11
CA LEU A 89 -1.14 -5.46 -5.78
C LEU A 89 -2.63 -5.41 -5.48
N GLY A 90 -3.02 -6.10 -4.43
CA GLY A 90 -4.38 -6.09 -3.92
C GLY A 90 -4.47 -5.43 -2.55
N PHE A 91 -5.55 -4.72 -2.31
CA PHE A 91 -5.77 -3.99 -1.06
C PHE A 91 -7.11 -4.40 -0.46
N SER A 92 -7.12 -4.71 0.84
CA SER A 92 -8.34 -5.04 1.58
C SER A 92 -8.36 -4.28 2.91
N PRO A 93 -9.53 -3.84 3.39
CA PRO A 93 -9.61 -3.05 4.62
C PRO A 93 -9.22 -3.84 5.88
N SER A 94 -9.32 -5.17 5.87
CA SER A 94 -8.99 -5.99 7.04
C SER A 94 -8.74 -7.46 6.70
N ALA A 95 -8.14 -8.19 7.64
CA ALA A 95 -7.95 -9.64 7.52
C ALA A 95 -9.28 -10.41 7.48
N THR A 96 -10.28 -9.94 8.21
CA THR A 96 -11.62 -10.54 8.18
C THR A 96 -12.27 -10.34 6.81
N ALA A 97 -12.17 -9.13 6.23
CA ALA A 97 -12.75 -8.81 4.94
C ALA A 97 -12.11 -9.64 3.80
N ILE A 98 -10.77 -9.73 3.78
CA ILE A 98 -10.08 -10.52 2.76
C ILE A 98 -10.35 -12.01 2.94
N GLY A 99 -10.40 -12.52 4.19
CA GLY A 99 -10.71 -13.93 4.48
C GLY A 99 -12.10 -14.32 3.99
N ALA A 100 -13.12 -13.55 4.37
CA ALA A 100 -14.50 -13.79 3.93
C ALA A 100 -14.66 -13.72 2.40
N GLY A 101 -14.01 -12.73 1.77
CA GLY A 101 -14.03 -12.61 0.32
C GLY A 101 -13.33 -13.77 -0.39
N TYR A 102 -12.24 -14.29 0.18
CA TYR A 102 -11.55 -15.44 -0.38
C TYR A 102 -12.33 -16.75 -0.25
N GLU A 103 -13.09 -16.96 0.82
CA GLU A 103 -13.99 -18.13 0.91
C GLU A 103 -14.97 -18.11 -0.26
N GLY A 104 -15.64 -16.97 -0.51
CA GLY A 104 -16.52 -16.82 -1.66
C GLY A 104 -15.79 -16.92 -3.01
N TYR A 105 -14.58 -16.41 -3.10
CA TYR A 105 -13.78 -16.48 -4.32
C TYR A 105 -13.34 -17.93 -4.65
N MET A 106 -13.00 -18.74 -3.64
CA MET A 106 -12.68 -20.16 -3.85
C MET A 106 -13.89 -20.94 -4.37
N GLU A 107 -15.11 -20.55 -4.03
CA GLU A 107 -16.34 -21.16 -4.53
C GLU A 107 -16.68 -20.71 -5.96
N ASN A 108 -16.51 -19.43 -6.27
CA ASN A 108 -17.01 -18.82 -7.51
C ASN A 108 -15.91 -18.56 -8.56
N GLY A 109 -14.62 -18.57 -8.17
CA GLY A 109 -13.52 -18.09 -8.99
C GLY A 109 -12.68 -19.18 -9.67
N GLN A 110 -13.03 -20.45 -9.57
CA GLN A 110 -12.20 -21.55 -10.07
C GLN A 110 -11.94 -21.47 -11.59
N GLU A 111 -12.95 -21.13 -12.37
CA GLU A 111 -12.80 -20.98 -13.83
C GLU A 111 -11.95 -19.75 -14.18
N LEU A 112 -12.09 -18.67 -13.42
CA LEU A 112 -11.29 -17.46 -13.57
C LEU A 112 -9.82 -17.72 -13.24
N GLU A 113 -9.54 -18.43 -12.13
CA GLU A 113 -8.15 -18.79 -11.78
C GLU A 113 -7.52 -19.67 -12.84
N ALA A 114 -8.25 -20.64 -13.41
CA ALA A 114 -7.74 -21.46 -14.52
C ALA A 114 -7.34 -20.59 -15.73
N LYS A 115 -8.11 -19.54 -16.05
CA LYS A 115 -7.76 -18.58 -17.10
C LYS A 115 -6.54 -17.74 -16.75
N PHE A 116 -6.44 -17.26 -15.50
CA PHE A 116 -5.22 -16.58 -15.03
C PHE A 116 -4.00 -17.48 -15.11
N ASP A 117 -4.15 -18.77 -14.77
CA ASP A 117 -3.08 -19.76 -14.88
C ASP A 117 -2.65 -20.02 -16.34
N GLU A 118 -3.55 -19.84 -17.31
CA GLU A 118 -3.18 -19.87 -18.73
C GLU A 118 -2.40 -18.63 -19.18
N LEU A 119 -2.55 -17.52 -18.49
CA LEU A 119 -1.90 -16.25 -18.83
C LEU A 119 -0.56 -16.05 -18.14
N ARG A 120 -0.44 -16.47 -16.88
CA ARG A 120 0.70 -16.12 -16.04
C ARG A 120 1.16 -17.28 -15.16
N THR A 121 2.38 -17.18 -14.69
CA THR A 121 2.91 -17.98 -13.57
C THR A 121 3.12 -17.05 -12.39
N MET A 122 2.54 -17.40 -11.25
CA MET A 122 2.77 -16.69 -10.00
C MET A 122 4.11 -17.12 -9.41
N ASN A 123 5.01 -16.16 -9.19
CA ASN A 123 6.32 -16.45 -8.64
C ASN A 123 6.28 -16.54 -7.10
N GLN A 124 5.37 -15.78 -6.50
CA GLN A 124 5.18 -15.68 -5.05
C GLN A 124 3.81 -15.10 -4.76
N ARG A 125 3.29 -15.34 -3.58
CA ARG A 125 2.12 -14.64 -3.03
C ARG A 125 2.40 -14.28 -1.58
N SER A 126 2.26 -13.01 -1.25
CA SER A 126 2.48 -12.51 0.11
C SER A 126 1.37 -11.56 0.52
N LEU A 127 1.09 -11.54 1.82
CA LEU A 127 0.12 -10.65 2.44
C LEU A 127 0.83 -9.87 3.54
N MET A 128 0.80 -8.55 3.45
CA MET A 128 1.47 -7.61 4.34
C MET A 128 0.43 -6.70 5.02
N ARG A 129 0.81 -6.12 6.13
CA ARG A 129 0.09 -4.99 6.71
C ARG A 129 0.58 -3.70 6.05
N GLY A 130 -0.36 -2.85 5.64
CA GLY A 130 -0.12 -1.51 5.17
C GLY A 130 -0.70 -0.46 6.11
N GLU A 131 -0.06 0.70 6.17
CA GLU A 131 -0.62 1.90 6.78
C GLU A 131 -0.28 3.12 5.92
N MET A 132 -1.21 4.06 5.81
CA MET A 132 -0.99 5.34 5.16
C MET A 132 -0.47 6.33 6.20
N VAL A 133 0.76 6.81 6.04
CA VAL A 133 1.41 7.75 6.95
C VAL A 133 1.24 9.20 6.53
N HIS A 134 1.05 9.44 5.24
CA HIS A 134 0.75 10.77 4.70
C HIS A 134 -0.18 10.61 3.51
N GLU A 135 -1.27 11.35 3.53
CA GLU A 135 -2.25 11.39 2.45
C GLU A 135 -1.73 12.29 1.31
N GLY A 136 -1.97 11.89 0.08
CA GLY A 136 -1.68 12.68 -1.12
C GLY A 136 -2.92 12.81 -1.97
N ASP A 137 -2.80 13.40 -3.15
CA ASP A 137 -3.90 13.47 -4.09
C ASP A 137 -4.33 12.06 -4.50
N PRO A 138 -5.62 11.74 -4.42
CA PRO A 138 -6.12 10.48 -4.91
C PRO A 138 -5.92 10.38 -6.43
N SER A 139 -5.47 9.22 -6.90
CA SER A 139 -5.34 8.95 -8.32
C SER A 139 -5.86 7.56 -8.65
N ASP A 140 -6.46 7.40 -9.82
CA ASP A 140 -6.92 6.12 -10.35
C ASP A 140 -5.78 5.26 -10.92
N GLY A 141 -4.60 5.46 -10.42
CA GLY A 141 -3.35 4.87 -10.86
C GLY A 141 -2.23 5.85 -10.57
N GLY A 142 -1.01 5.54 -10.94
CA GLY A 142 0.06 6.48 -10.70
C GLY A 142 1.44 5.90 -10.87
N PHE A 143 2.41 6.73 -10.51
CA PHE A 143 3.81 6.36 -10.50
C PHE A 143 4.25 6.06 -9.07
N GLY A 144 4.55 4.78 -8.81
CA GLY A 144 4.92 4.30 -7.48
C GLY A 144 6.42 4.17 -7.30
N MET A 145 6.95 4.66 -6.17
CA MET A 145 8.32 4.45 -5.72
C MET A 145 8.33 3.56 -4.49
N PHE A 146 9.17 2.53 -4.51
CA PHE A 146 9.26 1.52 -3.46
C PHE A 146 10.69 1.40 -2.96
N ARG A 147 10.89 1.41 -1.66
CA ARG A 147 12.17 1.18 -1.02
C ARG A 147 12.00 0.17 0.12
N THR A 148 12.86 -0.84 0.15
CA THR A 148 12.94 -1.72 1.32
C THR A 148 13.94 -1.12 2.30
N CYS A 149 13.52 -0.94 3.54
CA CYS A 149 14.30 -0.30 4.58
C CYS A 149 14.36 -1.20 5.82
N THR A 150 15.44 -1.09 6.57
CA THR A 150 15.60 -1.71 7.89
C THR A 150 15.82 -0.61 8.91
N LEU A 151 15.18 -0.70 10.07
CA LEU A 151 15.42 0.25 11.16
C LEU A 151 16.87 0.23 11.60
N ASN A 152 17.42 1.40 11.88
CA ASN A 152 18.74 1.53 12.46
C ASN A 152 18.74 1.07 13.94
N ASP A 153 19.89 0.76 14.49
CA ASP A 153 20.02 0.37 15.89
C ASP A 153 19.46 1.44 16.82
N GLY A 154 18.53 1.03 17.68
CA GLY A 154 17.85 1.89 18.65
C GLY A 154 16.68 2.70 18.11
N ALA A 155 16.44 2.70 16.79
CA ALA A 155 15.26 3.31 16.21
C ALA A 155 14.05 2.37 16.27
N ASP A 156 12.86 2.96 16.29
CA ASP A 156 11.60 2.22 16.30
C ASP A 156 10.65 2.62 15.15
N MET A 157 9.52 1.91 15.06
CA MET A 157 8.52 2.14 14.01
C MET A 157 7.78 3.47 14.16
N GLU A 158 7.70 4.01 15.37
CA GLU A 158 7.04 5.29 15.63
C GLU A 158 7.90 6.44 15.13
N GLU A 159 9.19 6.38 15.41
CA GLU A 159 10.19 7.35 14.88
C GLU A 159 10.22 7.32 13.35
N LEU A 160 10.20 6.14 12.73
CA LEU A 160 10.11 6.02 11.27
C LEU A 160 8.83 6.64 10.73
N ARG A 161 7.70 6.39 11.37
CA ARG A 161 6.39 6.97 10.99
C ARG A 161 6.43 8.49 11.09
N ALA A 162 6.98 9.03 12.17
CA ALA A 162 7.12 10.47 12.36
C ALA A 162 8.01 11.11 11.29
N ALA A 163 9.15 10.50 10.98
CA ALA A 163 10.06 10.97 9.93
C ALA A 163 9.39 10.97 8.54
N LEU A 164 8.64 9.93 8.21
CA LEU A 164 7.92 9.83 6.94
C LEU A 164 6.76 10.82 6.85
N LYS A 165 6.03 11.05 7.95
CA LYS A 165 4.96 12.05 8.01
C LYS A 165 5.53 13.46 7.82
N ALA A 166 6.63 13.80 8.50
CA ALA A 166 7.31 15.09 8.32
C ALA A 166 7.78 15.28 6.87
N ARG A 167 8.33 14.24 6.26
CA ARG A 167 8.77 14.24 4.87
C ARG A 167 7.58 14.40 3.90
N GLY A 168 6.46 13.73 4.13
CA GLY A 168 5.23 13.88 3.36
C GLY A 168 4.74 15.33 3.37
N ALA A 169 4.63 15.92 4.56
CA ALA A 169 4.22 17.31 4.74
C ALA A 169 5.17 18.33 4.07
N ALA A 170 6.48 18.05 4.07
CA ALA A 170 7.45 18.89 3.36
C ALA A 170 7.25 18.82 1.84
N PHE A 171 6.98 17.64 1.29
CA PHE A 171 6.66 17.47 -0.13
C PHE A 171 5.36 18.17 -0.52
N GLU A 172 4.30 18.02 0.26
CA GLU A 172 3.01 18.69 0.05
C GLU A 172 3.19 20.23 0.05
N LYS A 173 3.88 20.77 1.05
CA LYS A 173 4.23 22.21 1.11
C LYS A 173 5.01 22.67 -0.12
N ALA A 174 5.78 21.79 -0.72
CA ALA A 174 6.53 22.05 -1.95
C ALA A 174 5.69 21.86 -3.22
N GLY A 175 4.40 21.52 -3.10
CA GLY A 175 3.48 21.29 -4.21
C GLY A 175 3.56 19.90 -4.82
N ALA A 176 4.21 18.95 -4.15
CA ALA A 176 4.27 17.55 -4.58
C ALA A 176 3.27 16.71 -3.78
N THR A 177 2.21 16.26 -4.43
CA THR A 177 1.03 15.63 -3.82
C THR A 177 1.10 14.11 -3.83
N ALA A 178 2.17 13.54 -3.25
CA ALA A 178 2.34 12.09 -3.17
C ALA A 178 1.81 11.53 -1.85
N SER A 179 1.05 10.44 -1.90
CA SER A 179 0.78 9.65 -0.71
C SER A 179 2.01 8.88 -0.25
N THR A 180 2.14 8.64 1.04
CA THR A 180 3.23 7.85 1.62
C THR A 180 2.67 6.75 2.50
N HIS A 181 3.13 5.53 2.27
CA HIS A 181 2.69 4.35 2.98
C HIS A 181 3.88 3.58 3.53
N MET A 182 3.64 2.79 4.58
CA MET A 182 4.54 1.79 5.13
C MET A 182 3.88 0.42 5.00
N TRP A 183 4.61 -0.56 4.42
CA TRP A 183 4.16 -1.95 4.37
C TRP A 183 5.16 -2.82 5.11
N TYR A 184 4.71 -3.67 6.00
CA TYR A 184 5.57 -4.47 6.86
C TYR A 184 4.87 -5.71 7.41
N GLY A 185 5.68 -6.61 7.94
CA GLY A 185 5.22 -7.88 8.45
C GLY A 185 4.59 -8.75 7.37
N GLY A 186 3.95 -9.82 7.76
CA GLY A 186 3.07 -10.55 6.86
C GLY A 186 3.36 -12.03 6.72
N ILE A 187 2.60 -12.63 5.80
CA ILE A 187 2.60 -14.05 5.46
C ILE A 187 3.21 -14.18 4.07
N GLY A 188 4.05 -15.21 3.85
CA GLY A 188 4.64 -15.48 2.54
C GLY A 188 5.71 -14.48 2.09
N ILE A 189 6.22 -13.63 2.99
CA ILE A 189 7.34 -12.75 2.68
C ILE A 189 8.66 -13.52 2.66
N PRO A 190 9.61 -13.19 1.77
CA PRO A 190 10.93 -13.78 1.77
C PRO A 190 11.66 -13.56 3.10
N ASN A 191 12.54 -14.50 3.46
CA ASN A 191 13.31 -14.40 4.71
C ASN A 191 14.17 -13.13 4.76
N GLU A 192 14.70 -12.70 3.63
CA GLU A 192 15.52 -11.48 3.49
C GLU A 192 14.74 -10.20 3.78
N MET A 193 13.41 -10.29 3.76
CA MET A 193 12.52 -9.16 4.06
C MET A 193 11.97 -9.18 5.49
N GLN A 194 12.29 -10.19 6.28
CA GLN A 194 11.88 -10.24 7.68
C GLN A 194 12.53 -9.09 8.46
N GLY A 195 11.72 -8.37 9.23
CA GLY A 195 12.16 -7.16 9.95
C GLY A 195 12.33 -5.91 9.07
N SER A 196 12.07 -6.02 7.77
CA SER A 196 12.11 -4.87 6.86
C SER A 196 10.76 -4.18 6.75
N VAL A 197 10.80 -2.91 6.36
CA VAL A 197 9.65 -2.08 6.02
C VAL A 197 9.78 -1.66 4.56
N ILE A 198 8.72 -1.78 3.79
CA ILE A 198 8.66 -1.20 2.45
C ILE A 198 8.04 0.19 2.58
N ILE A 199 8.80 1.22 2.26
CA ILE A 199 8.31 2.57 2.13
C ILE A 199 7.81 2.75 0.70
N VAL A 200 6.53 3.13 0.57
CA VAL A 200 5.86 3.32 -0.71
C VAL A 200 5.44 4.77 -0.84
N ARG A 201 5.72 5.37 -1.99
CA ARG A 201 5.22 6.68 -2.39
C ARG A 201 4.49 6.56 -3.70
N ILE A 202 3.28 7.08 -3.75
CA ILE A 202 2.47 7.09 -4.97
C ILE A 202 2.26 8.55 -5.39
N PHE A 203 2.70 8.86 -6.59
CA PHE A 203 2.48 10.14 -7.25
C PHE A 203 1.32 10.01 -8.22
N PRO A 204 0.48 11.03 -8.38
CA PRO A 204 -0.66 10.98 -9.31
C PRO A 204 -0.21 10.89 -10.77
N SER A 205 1.00 11.35 -11.08
CA SER A 205 1.57 11.28 -12.41
C SER A 205 3.09 11.25 -12.38
N MET A 206 3.69 10.90 -13.51
CA MET A 206 5.14 10.98 -13.69
C MET A 206 5.66 12.43 -13.71
N GLU A 207 4.82 13.38 -14.13
CA GLU A 207 5.13 14.81 -14.05
C GLU A 207 5.22 15.28 -12.60
N ALA A 208 4.24 14.91 -11.76
CA ALA A 208 4.26 15.21 -10.32
C ALA A 208 5.49 14.60 -9.63
N TRP A 209 5.87 13.37 -10.01
CA TRP A 209 7.13 12.77 -9.56
C TRP A 209 8.34 13.59 -10.00
N GLY A 210 8.40 14.01 -11.27
CA GLY A 210 9.51 14.80 -11.83
C GLY A 210 9.70 16.11 -11.06
N GLN A 211 8.62 16.86 -10.82
CA GLN A 211 8.63 18.09 -10.05
C GLN A 211 9.15 17.89 -8.62
N ALA A 212 8.73 16.79 -7.96
CA ALA A 212 9.23 16.44 -6.64
C ALA A 212 10.71 16.06 -6.66
N PHE A 213 11.16 15.40 -7.72
CA PHE A 213 12.54 14.96 -7.88
C PHE A 213 13.49 16.10 -8.15
N ASP A 214 13.08 17.09 -8.96
CA ASP A 214 13.85 18.32 -9.18
C ASP A 214 14.09 19.07 -7.88
N ARG A 215 13.07 19.20 -7.02
CA ARG A 215 13.19 19.80 -5.69
C ARG A 215 14.06 19.00 -4.73
N TYR A 216 13.99 17.67 -4.83
CA TYR A 216 14.89 16.80 -4.06
C TYR A 216 16.36 17.09 -4.39
N PHE A 217 16.70 17.20 -5.67
CA PHE A 217 18.05 17.55 -6.10
C PHE A 217 18.45 19.02 -5.76
N ALA A 218 17.49 19.91 -5.67
CA ALA A 218 17.73 21.28 -5.19
C ALA A 218 18.03 21.33 -3.69
N GLY A 219 17.81 20.23 -2.94
CA GLY A 219 18.08 20.14 -1.51
C GLY A 219 16.93 20.60 -0.61
N ASP A 220 15.74 20.83 -1.18
CA ASP A 220 14.57 21.33 -0.43
C ASP A 220 14.14 20.40 0.73
N PHE A 221 14.51 19.12 0.67
CA PHE A 221 14.12 18.10 1.65
C PHE A 221 15.29 17.54 2.47
N ALA A 222 16.44 18.23 2.49
CA ALA A 222 17.66 17.72 3.11
C ALA A 222 17.52 17.43 4.60
N LYS A 223 16.65 18.18 5.31
CA LYS A 223 16.37 17.95 6.74
C LYS A 223 15.58 16.65 6.94
N GLU A 224 14.52 16.46 6.17
CA GLU A 224 13.62 15.30 6.27
C GLU A 224 14.30 14.02 5.79
N GLU A 225 15.16 14.11 4.78
CA GLU A 225 16.01 12.99 4.34
C GLU A 225 17.01 12.58 5.42
N ARG A 226 17.58 13.55 6.15
CA ARG A 226 18.47 13.25 7.28
C ARG A 226 17.73 12.51 8.38
N LEU A 227 16.55 12.98 8.80
CA LEU A 227 15.72 12.31 9.80
C LEU A 227 15.39 10.87 9.38
N LEU A 228 15.02 10.67 8.12
CA LEU A 228 14.77 9.33 7.61
C LEU A 228 16.02 8.44 7.67
N ASN A 229 17.18 8.97 7.26
CA ASN A 229 18.44 8.24 7.27
C ASN A 229 18.96 7.96 8.69
N GLU A 230 18.66 8.79 9.67
CA GLU A 230 18.93 8.55 11.09
C GLU A 230 18.06 7.40 11.65
N THR A 231 16.84 7.22 11.11
CA THR A 231 15.87 6.22 11.59
C THR A 231 15.99 4.89 10.86
N ALA A 232 16.27 4.90 9.56
CA ALA A 232 16.29 3.67 8.75
C ALA A 232 17.33 3.72 7.63
N THR A 233 17.95 2.56 7.38
CA THR A 233 18.80 2.32 6.21
C THR A 233 17.97 1.69 5.11
N CYS A 234 17.93 2.34 3.94
CA CYS A 234 17.10 1.95 2.82
C CYS A 234 17.93 1.48 1.62
N GLY A 235 17.47 0.41 0.99
CA GLY A 235 17.99 -0.06 -0.29
C GLY A 235 17.62 0.85 -1.47
N PRO A 236 18.00 0.44 -2.69
CA PRO A 236 17.71 1.22 -3.90
C PRO A 236 16.20 1.39 -4.14
N VAL A 237 15.86 2.51 -4.76
CA VAL A 237 14.47 2.78 -5.19
C VAL A 237 14.13 1.91 -6.39
N ARG A 238 12.92 1.36 -6.39
CA ARG A 238 12.28 0.70 -7.52
C ARG A 238 11.05 1.48 -7.89
N THR A 239 10.77 1.62 -9.17
CA THR A 239 9.58 2.35 -9.62
C THR A 239 8.69 1.50 -10.50
N TYR A 240 7.41 1.79 -10.44
CA TYR A 240 6.38 1.07 -11.18
C TYR A 240 5.31 2.04 -11.69
N PHE A 241 4.71 1.69 -12.81
CA PHE A 241 3.42 2.24 -13.20
C PHE A 241 2.30 1.37 -12.67
N GLY A 242 1.36 1.97 -11.95
CA GLY A 242 0.16 1.33 -11.45
C GLY A 242 -1.01 1.53 -12.40
N THR A 243 -1.56 0.45 -12.92
CA THR A 243 -2.79 0.45 -13.73
C THR A 243 -3.91 -0.16 -12.91
N PRO A 244 -5.04 0.56 -12.68
CA PRO A 244 -6.18 0.00 -11.96
C PRO A 244 -6.72 -1.24 -12.67
N PHE A 245 -6.94 -2.29 -11.91
CA PHE A 245 -7.54 -3.52 -12.40
C PHE A 245 -8.96 -3.71 -11.89
N TYR A 246 -9.18 -3.52 -10.60
CA TYR A 246 -10.48 -3.63 -9.95
C TYR A 246 -10.59 -2.70 -8.75
N SER A 247 -11.77 -2.18 -8.49
CA SER A 247 -12.09 -1.49 -7.25
C SER A 247 -13.49 -1.91 -6.82
N ALA A 248 -13.60 -2.48 -5.63
CA ALA A 248 -14.91 -2.67 -5.02
C ALA A 248 -15.54 -1.29 -4.83
N SER A 249 -16.75 -1.08 -5.32
CA SER A 249 -17.53 0.11 -5.02
C SER A 249 -17.64 0.20 -3.49
N ALA A 250 -17.31 1.36 -2.93
CA ALA A 250 -17.66 1.65 -1.55
C ALA A 250 -19.19 1.53 -1.43
N GLY A 251 -19.66 0.47 -0.75
CA GLY A 251 -21.08 0.24 -0.48
C GLY A 251 -21.63 1.26 0.51
#